data_43cbe6d870f5307ce518bcbe462bb3dd
#
_entry.id   43cbe6d870f5307ce518bcbe462bb3dd
#
_cell.length_a   1.000
_cell.length_b   1.000
_cell.length_c   1.000
_cell.angle_alpha   90.00
_cell.angle_beta   90.00
_cell.angle_gamma   90.00
#
_symmetry.space_group_name_H-M   'P 1'
#
loop_
_entity.id
_entity.type
_entity.pdbx_description
1 polymer ?
#
loop_
_entity_poly.entity_id
_entity_poly.type
_entity_poly.pdbx_seq_one_letter_code
_entity_poly.pdbx_strand_id
1 'polypeptide(L)'
;MFEKLIGYTDLKKELEMLVDTLVHPAKYKALGAVPPRNILLHGECGIGKSSLASEFVIATGRKAYTLRKNKPSGDFVNYIKSVFDEAMKNQPSIVLCEDCCKFANEDDSHRDAEEYVTLQSCIDEVVKENADVFVIATANDIRRLPTSLIRKGRFDKVIKMRHPMGDDAIKIIEHYLKDKILDEDVSASEIGKLLDGASCATLENVTREAGLYAGFEGRKKINRNDLIRAAMRIIFDAPESSETMKYEDAKRIAVHECGHAIVAMCQELGSVNLVSINRHGGNVGGITSYTNNESYWYSTKYMSERVVVLLAGKAATELVYGEGDVGCNEDLHRAFDIVERFVDDYTNFGFDKFERRSSSPTLLEKKETYVHAELDRYYARAKQIISQNRAFFDVLVEEVIRKKTITGDEIRKLWCSSSKSAG
;
A
#
# COMPACT_ATOMS: atom_id res chain seq x y z
N MET A 1 18.81 -3.96 18.21
CA MET A 1 17.48 -3.85 18.82
C MET A 1 16.44 -4.06 17.72
N PHE A 2 15.26 -4.56 17.99
CA PHE A 2 14.21 -4.86 16.97
C PHE A 2 14.62 -5.87 15.88
N GLU A 3 15.29 -6.97 16.26
CA GLU A 3 15.82 -7.95 15.29
C GLU A 3 14.72 -8.73 14.55
N LYS A 4 13.57 -8.94 15.20
CA LYS A 4 12.44 -9.66 14.61
C LYS A 4 11.60 -8.78 13.66
N LEU A 5 11.79 -7.47 13.70
CA LEU A 5 11.13 -6.56 12.76
C LEU A 5 12.01 -6.41 11.53
N ILE A 6 11.50 -6.76 10.38
CA ILE A 6 12.21 -6.63 9.11
C ILE A 6 11.77 -5.33 8.40
N GLY A 7 12.71 -4.63 7.76
CA GLY A 7 12.45 -3.33 7.14
C GLY A 7 12.29 -2.20 8.18
N TYR A 8 11.66 -1.10 7.77
CA TYR A 8 11.34 0.08 8.60
C TYR A 8 12.56 0.72 9.29
N THR A 9 13.68 0.83 8.60
CA THR A 9 14.98 1.25 9.16
C THR A 9 14.91 2.57 9.92
N ASP A 10 14.25 3.60 9.36
CA ASP A 10 14.18 4.92 10.01
C ASP A 10 13.24 4.88 11.23
N LEU A 11 12.13 4.16 11.13
CA LEU A 11 11.20 3.97 12.24
C LEU A 11 11.87 3.22 13.40
N LYS A 12 12.68 2.23 13.12
CA LYS A 12 13.48 1.51 14.13
C LYS A 12 14.41 2.45 14.88
N LYS A 13 15.18 3.30 14.18
CA LYS A 13 16.07 4.28 14.82
C LYS A 13 15.32 5.23 15.73
N GLU A 14 14.13 5.68 15.29
CA GLU A 14 13.27 6.55 16.09
C GLU A 14 12.81 5.85 17.38
N LEU A 15 12.41 4.59 17.29
CA LEU A 15 11.98 3.79 18.45
C LEU A 15 13.17 3.38 19.34
N GLU A 16 14.34 3.10 18.78
CA GLU A 16 15.57 2.86 19.55
C GLU A 16 15.93 4.05 20.42
N MET A 17 15.80 5.26 19.89
CA MET A 17 15.98 6.47 20.68
C MET A 17 14.98 6.56 21.84
N LEU A 18 13.71 6.20 21.59
CA LEU A 18 12.68 6.20 22.65
C LEU A 18 12.97 5.12 23.72
N VAL A 19 13.36 3.93 23.30
CA VAL A 19 13.78 2.87 24.23
C VAL A 19 14.96 3.34 25.09
N ASP A 20 15.98 3.98 24.49
CA ASP A 20 17.15 4.51 25.23
C ASP A 20 16.72 5.55 26.27
N THR A 21 15.70 6.38 25.98
CA THR A 21 15.16 7.34 26.97
C THR A 21 14.51 6.66 28.17
N LEU A 22 13.86 5.51 27.97
CA LEU A 22 13.17 4.77 29.03
C LEU A 22 14.12 3.88 29.84
N VAL A 23 15.21 3.42 29.24
CA VAL A 23 16.22 2.58 29.89
C VAL A 23 17.26 3.45 30.62
N HIS A 24 17.62 4.61 30.07
CA HIS A 24 18.64 5.52 30.60
C HIS A 24 18.10 6.95 30.91
N PRO A 25 17.03 7.10 31.69
CA PRO A 25 16.36 8.40 31.89
C PRO A 25 17.26 9.47 32.47
N ALA A 26 18.25 9.11 33.30
CA ALA A 26 19.18 10.05 33.92
C ALA A 26 20.03 10.79 32.87
N LYS A 27 20.44 10.16 31.81
CA LYS A 27 21.20 10.74 30.69
C LYS A 27 20.44 11.89 30.05
N TYR A 28 19.15 11.72 29.81
CA TYR A 28 18.30 12.71 29.14
C TYR A 28 17.89 13.85 30.11
N LYS A 29 17.62 13.50 31.36
CA LYS A 29 17.33 14.51 32.41
C LYS A 29 18.48 15.46 32.59
N ALA A 30 19.73 14.98 32.55
CA ALA A 30 20.93 15.83 32.67
C ALA A 30 21.04 16.85 31.51
N LEU A 31 20.46 16.53 30.33
CA LEU A 31 20.40 17.42 29.17
C LEU A 31 19.16 18.34 29.20
N GLY A 32 18.30 18.27 30.21
CA GLY A 32 17.01 18.96 30.24
C GLY A 32 15.98 18.44 29.23
N ALA A 33 16.22 17.28 28.65
CA ALA A 33 15.29 16.67 27.71
C ALA A 33 14.13 15.99 28.45
N VAL A 34 12.92 16.19 27.95
CA VAL A 34 11.69 15.53 28.43
C VAL A 34 11.24 14.54 27.36
N PRO A 35 11.45 13.22 27.58
CA PRO A 35 10.98 12.23 26.62
C PRO A 35 9.45 12.18 26.56
N PRO A 36 8.87 11.77 25.44
CA PRO A 36 7.43 11.53 25.37
C PRO A 36 7.05 10.43 26.35
N ARG A 37 5.90 10.58 27.00
CA ARG A 37 5.38 9.59 27.95
C ARG A 37 4.56 8.50 27.28
N ASN A 38 3.98 8.81 26.12
CA ASN A 38 3.07 7.90 25.43
C ASN A 38 3.23 8.01 23.93
N ILE A 39 3.08 6.88 23.22
CA ILE A 39 3.15 6.83 21.76
C ILE A 39 1.94 6.13 21.18
N LEU A 40 1.51 6.59 20.01
CA LEU A 40 0.48 5.98 19.19
C LEU A 40 1.06 5.56 17.84
N LEU A 41 1.04 4.27 17.56
CA LEU A 41 1.38 3.71 16.24
C LEU A 41 0.09 3.57 15.43
N HIS A 42 0.00 4.22 14.29
CA HIS A 42 -1.19 4.08 13.45
C HIS A 42 -0.85 3.79 11.99
N GLY A 43 -1.78 3.20 11.27
CA GLY A 43 -1.68 2.85 9.85
C GLY A 43 -2.50 1.62 9.51
N GLU A 44 -2.54 1.25 8.26
CA GLU A 44 -3.41 0.19 7.75
C GLU A 44 -3.20 -1.16 8.45
N CYS A 45 -4.16 -2.09 8.26
CA CYS A 45 -4.07 -3.42 8.85
C CYS A 45 -2.93 -4.23 8.19
N GLY A 46 -2.27 -5.11 8.97
CA GLY A 46 -1.28 -6.04 8.44
C GLY A 46 0.12 -5.47 8.15
N ILE A 47 0.41 -4.22 8.54
CA ILE A 47 1.73 -3.58 8.34
C ILE A 47 2.72 -3.77 9.51
N GLY A 48 2.39 -4.61 10.49
CA GLY A 48 3.31 -4.94 11.58
C GLY A 48 3.24 -4.06 12.84
N LYS A 49 2.17 -3.24 13.04
CA LYS A 49 2.02 -2.37 14.23
C LYS A 49 2.13 -3.13 15.56
N SER A 50 1.39 -4.22 15.71
CA SER A 50 1.40 -5.03 16.94
C SER A 50 2.75 -5.71 17.18
N SER A 51 3.40 -6.19 16.12
CA SER A 51 4.76 -6.75 16.19
C SER A 51 5.75 -5.70 16.65
N LEU A 52 5.67 -4.48 16.11
CA LEU A 52 6.54 -3.37 16.48
C LEU A 52 6.32 -2.95 17.94
N ALA A 53 5.05 -2.84 18.38
CA ALA A 53 4.72 -2.53 19.76
C ALA A 53 5.24 -3.59 20.74
N SER A 54 5.12 -4.88 20.39
CA SER A 54 5.65 -5.98 21.18
C SER A 54 7.17 -5.98 21.28
N GLU A 55 7.88 -5.75 20.17
CA GLU A 55 9.34 -5.62 20.17
C GLU A 55 9.81 -4.39 20.96
N PHE A 56 9.06 -3.28 20.92
CA PHE A 56 9.32 -2.11 21.76
C PHE A 56 9.23 -2.44 23.24
N VAL A 57 8.18 -3.16 23.66
CA VAL A 57 8.01 -3.62 25.04
C VAL A 57 9.21 -4.48 25.46
N ILE A 58 9.56 -5.48 24.65
CA ILE A 58 10.70 -6.39 24.93
C ILE A 58 12.01 -5.58 25.09
N ALA A 59 12.24 -4.62 24.18
CA ALA A 59 13.46 -3.83 24.17
C ALA A 59 13.63 -2.95 25.42
N THR A 60 12.53 -2.51 26.06
CA THR A 60 12.58 -1.72 27.31
C THR A 60 12.85 -2.56 28.54
N GLY A 61 12.63 -3.88 28.50
CA GLY A 61 12.72 -4.76 29.68
C GLY A 61 11.65 -4.50 30.75
N ARG A 62 10.66 -3.64 30.48
CA ARG A 62 9.61 -3.30 31.44
C ARG A 62 8.48 -4.33 31.42
N LYS A 63 7.81 -4.49 32.56
CA LYS A 63 6.61 -5.34 32.65
C LYS A 63 5.47 -4.67 31.87
N ALA A 64 4.86 -5.43 30.96
CA ALA A 64 3.76 -4.96 30.13
C ALA A 64 2.40 -5.47 30.62
N TYR A 65 1.40 -4.60 30.55
CA TYR A 65 -0.01 -4.89 30.77
C TYR A 65 -0.77 -4.62 29.50
N THR A 66 -1.34 -5.67 28.89
CA THR A 66 -2.02 -5.54 27.60
C THR A 66 -3.50 -5.22 27.78
N LEU A 67 -3.94 -4.15 27.15
CA LEU A 67 -5.33 -3.73 27.07
C LEU A 67 -5.86 -3.95 25.66
N ARG A 68 -6.81 -4.86 25.51
CA ARG A 68 -7.49 -5.19 24.26
C ARG A 68 -8.98 -5.33 24.50
N LYS A 69 -9.80 -4.84 23.58
CA LYS A 69 -11.27 -4.98 23.67
C LYS A 69 -11.68 -6.44 23.53
N ASN A 70 -11.98 -7.08 24.64
CA ASN A 70 -12.39 -8.48 24.74
C ASN A 70 -13.62 -8.69 25.66
N LYS A 71 -14.24 -7.58 26.07
CA LYS A 71 -15.38 -7.55 26.98
C LYS A 71 -16.45 -6.57 26.48
N PRO A 72 -17.72 -6.71 26.91
CA PRO A 72 -18.75 -5.69 26.70
C PRO A 72 -18.34 -4.33 27.28
N SER A 73 -18.92 -3.24 26.78
CA SER A 73 -18.49 -1.87 27.08
C SER A 73 -18.39 -1.54 28.56
N GLY A 74 -19.43 -1.83 29.37
CA GLY A 74 -19.41 -1.54 30.80
C GLY A 74 -18.32 -2.28 31.58
N ASP A 75 -18.14 -3.58 31.32
CA ASP A 75 -17.07 -4.39 31.90
C ASP A 75 -15.68 -3.94 31.41
N PHE A 76 -15.62 -3.47 30.17
CA PHE A 76 -14.38 -3.01 29.59
C PHE A 76 -13.87 -1.70 30.22
N VAL A 77 -14.76 -0.79 30.58
CA VAL A 77 -14.42 0.43 31.34
C VAL A 77 -13.74 0.07 32.67
N ASN A 78 -14.29 -0.88 33.43
CA ASN A 78 -13.68 -1.34 34.66
C ASN A 78 -12.35 -2.07 34.42
N TYR A 79 -12.25 -2.79 33.30
CA TYR A 79 -11.01 -3.47 32.92
C TYR A 79 -9.90 -2.46 32.57
N ILE A 80 -10.20 -1.36 31.87
CA ILE A 80 -9.24 -0.28 31.60
C ILE A 80 -8.65 0.21 32.93
N LYS A 81 -9.50 0.58 33.90
CA LYS A 81 -9.05 1.07 35.22
C LYS A 81 -8.15 0.05 35.92
N SER A 82 -8.58 -1.21 35.98
CA SER A 82 -7.81 -2.26 36.66
C SER A 82 -6.41 -2.47 36.06
N VAL A 83 -6.29 -2.38 34.73
CA VAL A 83 -4.99 -2.51 34.02
C VAL A 83 -4.05 -1.35 34.36
N PHE A 84 -4.55 -0.11 34.40
CA PHE A 84 -3.75 1.04 34.79
C PHE A 84 -3.36 1.02 36.27
N ASP A 85 -4.27 0.63 37.17
CA ASP A 85 -3.99 0.45 38.60
C ASP A 85 -2.86 -0.56 38.84
N GLU A 86 -2.91 -1.70 38.13
CA GLU A 86 -1.85 -2.69 38.23
C GLU A 86 -0.52 -2.21 37.65
N ALA A 87 -0.55 -1.47 36.53
CA ALA A 87 0.64 -0.90 35.92
C ALA A 87 1.29 0.13 36.88
N MET A 88 0.51 0.99 37.52
CA MET A 88 1.00 1.96 38.51
C MET A 88 1.56 1.30 39.77
N LYS A 89 0.99 0.19 40.22
CA LYS A 89 1.54 -0.57 41.40
C LYS A 89 2.86 -1.25 41.08
N ASN A 90 3.14 -1.57 39.82
CA ASN A 90 4.31 -2.34 39.39
C ASN A 90 5.26 -1.53 38.49
N GLN A 91 5.52 -0.28 38.83
CA GLN A 91 6.45 0.59 38.10
C GLN A 91 7.91 0.11 38.25
N PRO A 92 8.77 0.31 37.23
CA PRO A 92 8.48 0.85 35.89
C PRO A 92 7.73 -0.14 34.99
N SER A 93 6.67 0.30 34.34
CA SER A 93 5.80 -0.58 33.56
C SER A 93 5.38 0.03 32.22
N ILE A 94 4.74 -0.79 31.39
CA ILE A 94 4.13 -0.37 30.11
C ILE A 94 2.67 -0.81 30.07
N VAL A 95 1.77 0.07 29.61
CA VAL A 95 0.42 -0.30 29.17
C VAL A 95 0.41 -0.37 27.64
N LEU A 96 0.19 -1.56 27.10
CA LEU A 96 0.05 -1.81 25.68
C LEU A 96 -1.42 -1.83 25.27
N CYS A 97 -1.90 -0.76 24.63
CA CYS A 97 -3.27 -0.66 24.13
C CYS A 97 -3.33 -1.14 22.68
N GLU A 98 -3.85 -2.35 22.45
CA GLU A 98 -3.96 -2.92 21.11
C GLU A 98 -5.28 -2.56 20.43
N ASP A 99 -5.19 -2.14 19.16
CA ASP A 99 -6.35 -1.78 18.33
C ASP A 99 -7.30 -0.77 19.00
N CYS A 100 -6.76 0.34 19.52
CA CYS A 100 -7.52 1.35 20.24
C CYS A 100 -8.78 1.84 19.50
N CYS A 101 -8.77 1.83 18.17
CA CYS A 101 -9.95 2.20 17.37
C CYS A 101 -11.14 1.27 17.54
N LYS A 102 -10.98 0.12 18.23
CA LYS A 102 -12.04 -0.82 18.54
C LYS A 102 -12.54 -0.71 20.00
N PHE A 103 -12.02 0.20 20.81
CA PHE A 103 -12.42 0.32 22.22
C PHE A 103 -13.85 0.78 22.38
N ALA A 104 -14.30 1.77 21.62
CA ALA A 104 -15.70 2.04 21.41
C ALA A 104 -16.27 1.15 20.29
N ASN A 105 -17.57 0.96 20.26
CA ASN A 105 -18.24 0.29 19.15
C ASN A 105 -17.97 1.04 17.84
N GLU A 106 -17.93 0.33 16.71
CA GLU A 106 -17.47 0.81 15.40
C GLU A 106 -18.25 2.00 14.78
N ASP A 107 -19.19 2.57 15.53
CA ASP A 107 -19.95 3.74 15.13
C ASP A 107 -19.09 5.01 15.26
N ASP A 108 -18.81 5.66 14.13
CA ASP A 108 -18.02 6.92 14.03
C ASP A 108 -18.64 8.08 14.85
N SER A 109 -19.89 7.95 15.31
CA SER A 109 -20.60 8.92 16.13
C SER A 109 -20.19 8.92 17.61
N HIS A 110 -19.46 7.90 18.09
CA HIS A 110 -19.17 7.66 19.51
C HIS A 110 -17.78 8.13 19.96
N ARG A 111 -17.31 9.27 19.47
CA ARG A 111 -16.00 9.85 19.88
C ARG A 111 -15.92 10.16 21.38
N ASP A 112 -17.04 10.36 22.05
CA ASP A 112 -17.16 10.56 23.48
C ASP A 112 -17.58 9.29 24.23
N ALA A 113 -17.32 8.13 23.68
CA ALA A 113 -17.62 6.87 24.32
C ALA A 113 -16.91 6.74 25.69
N GLU A 114 -17.58 6.14 26.65
CA GLU A 114 -17.11 6.01 28.04
C GLU A 114 -15.74 5.35 28.13
N GLU A 115 -15.43 4.42 27.24
CA GLU A 115 -14.14 3.74 27.16
C GLU A 115 -12.99 4.72 26.83
N TYR A 116 -13.22 5.65 25.90
CA TYR A 116 -12.20 6.66 25.58
C TYR A 116 -12.06 7.71 26.67
N VAL A 117 -13.16 8.12 27.29
CA VAL A 117 -13.13 9.03 28.46
C VAL A 117 -12.36 8.38 29.60
N THR A 118 -12.60 7.10 29.87
CA THR A 118 -11.88 6.35 30.92
C THR A 118 -10.41 6.20 30.59
N LEU A 119 -10.05 5.84 29.35
CA LEU A 119 -8.65 5.76 28.93
C LEU A 119 -7.93 7.11 29.11
N GLN A 120 -8.59 8.22 28.74
CA GLN A 120 -8.04 9.57 28.92
C GLN A 120 -7.79 9.87 30.40
N SER A 121 -8.78 9.57 31.26
CA SER A 121 -8.68 9.79 32.71
C SER A 121 -7.53 9.00 33.34
N CYS A 122 -7.36 7.73 32.95
CA CYS A 122 -6.26 6.91 33.44
C CYS A 122 -4.89 7.43 32.97
N ILE A 123 -4.77 7.89 31.71
CA ILE A 123 -3.52 8.52 31.23
C ILE A 123 -3.24 9.83 31.97
N ASP A 124 -4.25 10.66 32.19
CA ASP A 124 -4.11 11.92 32.93
C ASP A 124 -3.70 11.66 34.39
N GLU A 125 -4.18 10.58 35.01
CA GLU A 125 -3.81 10.17 36.38
C GLU A 125 -2.35 9.73 36.44
N VAL A 126 -1.87 8.90 35.52
CA VAL A 126 -0.44 8.53 35.40
C VAL A 126 0.45 9.76 35.29
N VAL A 127 0.04 10.77 34.52
CA VAL A 127 0.79 12.05 34.41
C VAL A 127 0.75 12.86 35.69
N LYS A 128 -0.42 12.95 36.33
CA LYS A 128 -0.62 13.72 37.57
C LYS A 128 0.19 13.16 38.73
N GLU A 129 0.24 11.86 38.88
CA GLU A 129 1.00 11.15 39.90
C GLU A 129 2.49 11.02 39.57
N ASN A 130 2.89 11.48 38.38
CA ASN A 130 4.25 11.33 37.87
C ASN A 130 4.75 9.87 37.92
N ALA A 131 3.84 8.94 37.68
CA ALA A 131 4.11 7.51 37.68
C ALA A 131 5.03 7.13 36.51
N ASP A 132 5.94 6.17 36.71
CA ASP A 132 6.81 5.64 35.64
C ASP A 132 6.10 4.53 34.86
N VAL A 133 5.00 4.91 34.25
CA VAL A 133 4.17 4.09 33.36
C VAL A 133 4.20 4.69 31.96
N PHE A 134 4.63 3.91 30.99
CA PHE A 134 4.64 4.32 29.58
C PHE A 134 3.45 3.68 28.84
N VAL A 135 2.73 4.45 28.04
CA VAL A 135 1.60 3.92 27.26
C VAL A 135 1.97 3.85 25.79
N ILE A 136 1.89 2.66 25.22
CA ILE A 136 1.99 2.45 23.78
C ILE A 136 0.65 1.97 23.24
N ALA A 137 0.15 2.62 22.20
CA ALA A 137 -1.11 2.26 21.59
C ALA A 137 -0.94 1.95 20.10
N THR A 138 -1.79 1.06 19.58
CA THR A 138 -1.91 0.80 18.14
C THR A 138 -3.31 1.14 17.65
N ALA A 139 -3.43 1.69 16.43
CA ALA A 139 -4.71 1.98 15.79
C ALA A 139 -4.62 1.73 14.28
N ASN A 140 -5.68 1.20 13.69
CA ASN A 140 -5.76 1.02 12.23
C ASN A 140 -6.10 2.34 11.53
N ASP A 141 -6.99 3.13 12.11
CA ASP A 141 -7.37 4.45 11.59
C ASP A 141 -7.40 5.49 12.72
N ILE A 142 -6.51 6.46 12.64
CA ILE A 142 -6.42 7.54 13.62
C ILE A 142 -7.67 8.43 13.66
N ARG A 143 -8.42 8.53 12.55
CA ARG A 143 -9.64 9.35 12.45
C ARG A 143 -10.76 8.82 13.31
N ARG A 144 -10.72 7.55 13.70
CA ARG A 144 -11.69 6.92 14.63
C ARG A 144 -11.40 7.22 16.10
N LEU A 145 -10.25 7.79 16.41
CA LEU A 145 -9.91 8.16 17.77
C LEU A 145 -10.35 9.59 18.08
N PRO A 146 -10.79 9.87 19.33
CA PRO A 146 -11.06 11.24 19.76
C PRO A 146 -9.82 12.12 19.64
N THR A 147 -9.98 13.34 19.13
CA THR A 147 -8.88 14.32 19.04
C THR A 147 -8.28 14.66 20.39
N SER A 148 -9.07 14.52 21.46
CA SER A 148 -8.66 14.68 22.86
C SER A 148 -7.62 13.66 23.32
N LEU A 149 -7.53 12.47 22.73
CA LEU A 149 -6.47 11.49 22.97
C LEU A 149 -5.17 11.85 22.25
N ILE A 150 -5.26 12.53 21.10
CA ILE A 150 -4.14 12.80 20.18
C ILE A 150 -3.59 14.20 20.44
N ARG A 151 -3.31 14.53 21.71
CA ARG A 151 -2.76 15.82 22.10
C ARG A 151 -1.63 15.66 23.10
N LYS A 152 -0.82 16.73 23.27
CA LYS A 152 0.24 16.78 24.29
C LYS A 152 -0.31 16.46 25.68
N GLY A 153 0.44 15.65 26.42
CA GLY A 153 0.06 15.16 27.75
C GLY A 153 -0.67 13.81 27.71
N ARG A 154 -1.11 13.34 26.52
CA ARG A 154 -1.70 12.00 26.31
C ARG A 154 -0.85 11.23 25.32
N PHE A 155 -1.25 11.09 24.04
CA PHE A 155 -0.33 10.54 23.05
C PHE A 155 0.56 11.66 22.50
N ASP A 156 1.67 11.89 23.17
CA ASP A 156 2.62 12.96 22.83
C ASP A 156 3.28 12.75 21.47
N LYS A 157 3.42 11.50 21.08
CA LYS A 157 4.04 11.11 19.81
C LYS A 157 3.14 10.18 19.03
N VAL A 158 2.80 10.62 17.83
CA VAL A 158 1.97 9.87 16.88
C VAL A 158 2.85 9.46 15.72
N ILE A 159 2.97 8.16 15.48
CA ILE A 159 3.83 7.60 14.46
C ILE A 159 2.96 6.90 13.41
N LYS A 160 3.01 7.39 12.18
CA LYS A 160 2.34 6.78 11.04
C LYS A 160 3.23 5.70 10.44
N MET A 161 2.78 4.46 10.50
CA MET A 161 3.39 3.36 9.74
C MET A 161 2.78 3.28 8.34
N ARG A 162 3.61 2.92 7.37
CA ARG A 162 3.24 2.78 5.97
C ARG A 162 3.43 1.34 5.53
N HIS A 163 2.89 1.00 4.38
CA HIS A 163 3.22 -0.26 3.71
C HIS A 163 4.72 -0.32 3.44
N PRO A 164 5.33 -1.51 3.53
CA PRO A 164 6.72 -1.71 3.11
C PRO A 164 6.83 -1.49 1.60
N MET A 165 7.89 -0.80 1.18
CA MET A 165 8.13 -0.45 -0.21
C MET A 165 9.60 -0.66 -0.59
N GLY A 166 9.85 -0.86 -1.88
CA GLY A 166 11.18 -0.99 -2.42
C GLY A 166 12.01 -2.06 -1.69
N ASP A 167 13.17 -1.67 -1.15
CA ASP A 167 14.06 -2.59 -0.43
C ASP A 167 13.45 -3.19 0.83
N ASP A 168 12.51 -2.51 1.50
CA ASP A 168 11.86 -3.06 2.68
C ASP A 168 10.92 -4.21 2.31
N ALA A 169 10.16 -4.11 1.21
CA ALA A 169 9.33 -5.20 0.70
C ALA A 169 10.19 -6.41 0.31
N ILE A 170 11.32 -6.20 -0.37
CA ILE A 170 12.26 -7.26 -0.74
C ILE A 170 12.78 -7.99 0.50
N LYS A 171 13.28 -7.26 1.52
CA LYS A 171 13.78 -7.84 2.77
C LYS A 171 12.72 -8.65 3.52
N ILE A 172 11.47 -8.18 3.51
CA ILE A 172 10.36 -8.89 4.15
C ILE A 172 10.06 -10.19 3.40
N ILE A 173 10.05 -10.18 2.07
CA ILE A 173 9.91 -11.41 1.28
C ILE A 173 11.06 -12.37 1.53
N GLU A 174 12.31 -11.90 1.53
CA GLU A 174 13.49 -12.72 1.87
C GLU A 174 13.32 -13.39 3.24
N HIS A 175 12.82 -12.62 4.22
CA HIS A 175 12.56 -13.18 5.56
C HIS A 175 11.53 -14.31 5.53
N TYR A 176 10.40 -14.13 4.84
CA TYR A 176 9.36 -15.17 4.78
C TYR A 176 9.74 -16.36 3.89
N LEU A 177 10.69 -16.21 3.00
CA LEU A 177 11.23 -17.28 2.16
C LEU A 177 12.38 -18.05 2.81
N LYS A 178 13.04 -17.50 3.83
CA LYS A 178 14.28 -18.01 4.43
C LYS A 178 14.21 -19.47 4.85
N ASP A 179 13.10 -19.88 5.45
CA ASP A 179 12.91 -21.23 5.98
C ASP A 179 12.15 -22.16 5.02
N LYS A 180 11.99 -21.77 3.76
CA LYS A 180 11.30 -22.53 2.72
C LYS A 180 12.28 -23.19 1.77
N ILE A 181 11.89 -24.33 1.22
CA ILE A 181 12.69 -25.03 0.21
C ILE A 181 12.33 -24.44 -1.16
N LEU A 182 13.25 -23.66 -1.69
CA LEU A 182 13.06 -22.91 -2.94
C LEU A 182 13.76 -23.58 -4.12
N ASP A 183 13.22 -23.40 -5.31
CA ASP A 183 13.91 -23.70 -6.56
C ASP A 183 14.88 -22.55 -6.93
N GLU A 184 15.81 -22.83 -7.84
CA GLU A 184 16.85 -21.87 -8.26
C GLU A 184 16.29 -20.67 -9.05
N ASP A 185 15.08 -20.82 -9.58
CA ASP A 185 14.39 -19.76 -10.35
C ASP A 185 13.72 -18.69 -9.48
N VAL A 186 13.69 -18.86 -8.14
CA VAL A 186 13.04 -17.92 -7.22
C VAL A 186 13.94 -16.71 -6.95
N SER A 187 13.44 -15.53 -7.26
CA SER A 187 14.08 -14.25 -6.96
C SER A 187 13.21 -13.43 -5.99
N ALA A 188 13.69 -13.24 -4.76
CA ALA A 188 13.01 -12.39 -3.78
C ALA A 188 12.88 -10.94 -4.27
N SER A 189 13.88 -10.44 -5.02
CA SER A 189 13.86 -9.09 -5.61
C SER A 189 12.73 -8.95 -6.65
N GLU A 190 12.53 -9.97 -7.51
CA GLU A 190 11.44 -9.94 -8.49
C GLU A 190 10.06 -9.96 -7.79
N ILE A 191 9.91 -10.86 -6.82
CA ILE A 191 8.65 -10.99 -6.08
C ILE A 191 8.40 -9.75 -5.22
N GLY A 192 9.42 -9.17 -4.58
CA GLY A 192 9.30 -7.93 -3.81
C GLY A 192 8.83 -6.74 -4.66
N LYS A 193 9.33 -6.63 -5.89
CA LYS A 193 8.86 -5.61 -6.84
C LYS A 193 7.42 -5.84 -7.30
N LEU A 194 7.06 -7.10 -7.57
CA LEU A 194 5.68 -7.46 -7.93
C LEU A 194 4.69 -7.11 -6.80
N LEU A 195 5.13 -7.24 -5.55
CA LEU A 195 4.34 -7.04 -4.34
C LEU A 195 4.58 -5.67 -3.69
N ASP A 196 5.22 -4.73 -4.39
CA ASP A 196 5.53 -3.41 -3.86
C ASP A 196 4.27 -2.67 -3.37
N GLY A 197 4.33 -2.10 -2.17
CA GLY A 197 3.17 -1.48 -1.54
C GLY A 197 2.15 -2.45 -0.92
N ALA A 198 2.37 -3.76 -0.96
CA ALA A 198 1.52 -4.72 -0.26
C ALA A 198 1.81 -4.72 1.25
N SER A 199 0.82 -5.10 2.08
CA SER A 199 1.02 -5.21 3.53
C SER A 199 1.96 -6.39 3.89
N CYS A 200 2.64 -6.33 5.04
CA CYS A 200 3.46 -7.45 5.52
C CYS A 200 2.67 -8.76 5.60
N ALA A 201 1.41 -8.69 6.02
CA ALA A 201 0.53 -9.85 6.08
C ALA A 201 0.22 -10.42 4.68
N THR A 202 0.07 -9.55 3.68
CA THR A 202 -0.10 -9.95 2.28
C THR A 202 1.17 -10.63 1.75
N LEU A 203 2.35 -10.06 2.03
CA LEU A 203 3.64 -10.65 1.65
C LEU A 203 3.83 -12.04 2.26
N GLU A 204 3.49 -12.20 3.53
CA GLU A 204 3.50 -13.51 4.21
C GLU A 204 2.52 -14.50 3.56
N ASN A 205 1.28 -14.06 3.31
CA ASN A 205 0.25 -14.89 2.69
C ASN A 205 0.68 -15.42 1.32
N VAL A 206 1.27 -14.57 0.47
CA VAL A 206 1.76 -14.99 -0.86
C VAL A 206 2.79 -16.10 -0.73
N THR A 207 3.75 -15.97 0.18
CA THR A 207 4.79 -17.00 0.37
C THR A 207 4.23 -18.30 0.95
N ARG A 208 3.18 -18.22 1.77
CA ARG A 208 2.49 -19.39 2.33
C ARG A 208 1.65 -20.10 1.27
N GLU A 209 0.87 -19.35 0.49
CA GLU A 209 0.02 -19.88 -0.57
C GLU A 209 0.86 -20.57 -1.65
N ALA A 210 2.00 -19.99 -2.03
CA ALA A 210 2.93 -20.62 -2.96
C ALA A 210 3.41 -21.99 -2.47
N GLY A 211 3.66 -22.14 -1.17
CA GLY A 211 3.99 -23.44 -0.56
C GLY A 211 2.84 -24.45 -0.65
N LEU A 212 1.60 -24.00 -0.51
CA LEU A 212 0.42 -24.86 -0.67
C LEU A 212 0.29 -25.37 -2.10
N TYR A 213 0.54 -24.54 -3.12
CA TYR A 213 0.52 -24.96 -4.53
C TYR A 213 1.59 -26.01 -4.82
N ALA A 214 2.84 -25.77 -4.39
CA ALA A 214 3.92 -26.74 -4.55
C ALA A 214 3.58 -28.09 -3.91
N GLY A 215 3.08 -28.07 -2.66
CA GLY A 215 2.70 -29.27 -1.92
C GLY A 215 1.52 -30.01 -2.55
N PHE A 216 0.49 -29.31 -2.98
CA PHE A 216 -0.67 -29.91 -3.65
C PHE A 216 -0.31 -30.61 -4.97
N GLU A 217 0.65 -30.05 -5.71
CA GLU A 217 1.19 -30.65 -6.94
C GLU A 217 2.27 -31.73 -6.69
N GLY A 218 2.51 -32.10 -5.44
CA GLY A 218 3.49 -33.14 -5.05
C GLY A 218 4.95 -32.73 -5.24
N ARG A 219 5.24 -31.44 -5.41
CA ARG A 219 6.59 -30.90 -5.52
C ARG A 219 7.20 -30.66 -4.12
N LYS A 220 8.51 -30.79 -4.03
CA LYS A 220 9.28 -30.58 -2.78
C LYS A 220 9.86 -29.17 -2.66
N LYS A 221 9.79 -28.38 -3.73
CA LYS A 221 10.34 -27.03 -3.80
C LYS A 221 9.28 -26.06 -4.32
N ILE A 222 9.30 -24.87 -3.78
CA ILE A 222 8.50 -23.74 -4.30
C ILE A 222 9.28 -23.14 -5.46
N ASN A 223 8.65 -22.98 -6.60
CA ASN A 223 9.22 -22.33 -7.76
C ASN A 223 8.67 -20.89 -7.94
N ARG A 224 9.26 -20.15 -8.86
CA ARG A 224 8.86 -18.81 -9.21
C ARG A 224 7.38 -18.69 -9.60
N ASN A 225 6.88 -19.68 -10.37
CA ASN A 225 5.49 -19.65 -10.84
C ASN A 225 4.48 -19.78 -9.70
N ASP A 226 4.79 -20.53 -8.64
CA ASP A 226 3.93 -20.64 -7.47
C ASP A 226 3.73 -19.30 -6.78
N LEU A 227 4.80 -18.51 -6.66
CA LEU A 227 4.77 -17.18 -6.06
C LEU A 227 3.98 -16.19 -6.93
N ILE A 228 4.13 -16.24 -8.25
CA ILE A 228 3.35 -15.42 -9.18
C ILE A 228 1.87 -15.79 -9.11
N ARG A 229 1.52 -17.08 -9.11
CA ARG A 229 0.13 -17.57 -8.98
C ARG A 229 -0.49 -17.10 -7.65
N ALA A 230 0.25 -17.21 -6.56
CA ALA A 230 -0.20 -16.76 -5.24
C ALA A 230 -0.42 -15.23 -5.23
N ALA A 231 0.50 -14.46 -5.81
CA ALA A 231 0.35 -13.02 -5.95
C ALA A 231 -0.89 -12.63 -6.78
N MET A 232 -1.09 -13.29 -7.92
CA MET A 232 -2.26 -13.07 -8.77
C MET A 232 -3.56 -13.32 -8.02
N ARG A 233 -3.64 -14.42 -7.28
CA ARG A 233 -4.82 -14.75 -6.48
C ARG A 233 -5.07 -13.77 -5.33
N ILE A 234 -4.03 -13.44 -4.56
CA ILE A 234 -4.19 -12.71 -3.29
C ILE A 234 -4.33 -11.20 -3.51
N ILE A 235 -3.58 -10.63 -4.47
CA ILE A 235 -3.53 -9.18 -4.69
C ILE A 235 -4.54 -8.75 -5.74
N PHE A 236 -4.64 -9.53 -6.83
CA PHE A 236 -5.43 -9.13 -7.99
C PHE A 236 -6.77 -9.88 -8.09
N ASP A 237 -7.05 -10.78 -7.12
CA ASP A 237 -8.24 -11.66 -7.17
C ASP A 237 -8.39 -12.37 -8.53
N ALA A 238 -7.26 -12.79 -9.10
CA ALA A 238 -7.16 -13.40 -10.42
C ALA A 238 -6.64 -14.85 -10.32
N PRO A 239 -7.45 -15.79 -9.77
CA PRO A 239 -7.07 -17.19 -9.73
C PRO A 239 -6.94 -17.76 -11.15
N GLU A 240 -6.13 -18.80 -11.30
CA GLU A 240 -6.11 -19.56 -12.54
C GLU A 240 -7.50 -20.13 -12.85
N SER A 241 -8.03 -19.81 -14.02
CA SER A 241 -9.28 -20.35 -14.50
C SER A 241 -9.03 -21.56 -15.37
N SER A 242 -9.80 -22.63 -15.14
CA SER A 242 -9.86 -23.79 -16.05
C SER A 242 -10.64 -23.50 -17.33
N GLU A 243 -11.36 -22.38 -17.39
CA GLU A 243 -12.08 -21.96 -18.58
C GLU A 243 -11.11 -21.51 -19.68
N THR A 244 -11.23 -22.13 -20.83
CA THR A 244 -10.47 -21.70 -22.00
C THR A 244 -11.10 -20.44 -22.61
N MET A 245 -10.39 -19.33 -22.46
CA MET A 245 -10.74 -18.08 -23.14
C MET A 245 -10.58 -18.27 -24.65
N LYS A 246 -11.53 -17.78 -25.47
CA LYS A 246 -11.35 -17.75 -26.91
C LYS A 246 -10.13 -16.93 -27.29
N TYR A 247 -9.42 -17.36 -28.33
CA TYR A 247 -8.19 -16.66 -28.75
C TYR A 247 -8.42 -15.18 -29.06
N GLU A 248 -9.52 -14.85 -29.73
CA GLU A 248 -9.86 -13.46 -30.07
C GLU A 248 -10.09 -12.60 -28.82
N ASP A 249 -10.76 -13.13 -27.78
CA ASP A 249 -10.96 -12.43 -26.52
C ASP A 249 -9.63 -12.23 -25.80
N ALA A 250 -8.80 -13.27 -25.72
CA ALA A 250 -7.46 -13.21 -25.15
C ALA A 250 -6.58 -12.19 -25.87
N LYS A 251 -6.67 -12.12 -27.20
CA LYS A 251 -5.92 -11.17 -28.01
C LYS A 251 -6.37 -9.74 -27.78
N ARG A 252 -7.68 -9.47 -27.68
CA ARG A 252 -8.20 -8.14 -27.37
C ARG A 252 -7.73 -7.66 -26.01
N ILE A 253 -7.81 -8.51 -24.98
CA ILE A 253 -7.32 -8.20 -23.64
C ILE A 253 -5.81 -7.97 -23.67
N ALA A 254 -5.03 -8.84 -24.32
CA ALA A 254 -3.58 -8.67 -24.42
C ALA A 254 -3.20 -7.36 -25.13
N VAL A 255 -3.90 -6.96 -26.19
CA VAL A 255 -3.69 -5.69 -26.89
C VAL A 255 -3.92 -4.52 -25.94
N HIS A 256 -5.01 -4.55 -25.15
CA HIS A 256 -5.34 -3.52 -24.16
C HIS A 256 -4.24 -3.40 -23.09
N GLU A 257 -3.91 -4.51 -22.43
CA GLU A 257 -2.92 -4.53 -21.34
C GLU A 257 -1.50 -4.19 -21.82
N CYS A 258 -1.12 -4.67 -23.00
CA CYS A 258 0.17 -4.31 -23.60
C CYS A 258 0.22 -2.82 -24.00
N GLY A 259 -0.91 -2.18 -24.29
CA GLY A 259 -1.01 -0.75 -24.48
C GLY A 259 -0.57 0.01 -23.23
N HIS A 260 -1.09 -0.35 -22.07
CA HIS A 260 -0.65 0.23 -20.79
C HIS A 260 0.84 -0.03 -20.54
N ALA A 261 1.27 -1.28 -20.73
CA ALA A 261 2.65 -1.68 -20.46
C ALA A 261 3.66 -0.91 -21.32
N ILE A 262 3.43 -0.79 -22.64
CA ILE A 262 4.38 -0.13 -23.54
C ILE A 262 4.51 1.36 -23.24
N VAL A 263 3.39 2.02 -22.91
CA VAL A 263 3.39 3.44 -22.58
C VAL A 263 4.08 3.67 -21.24
N ALA A 264 3.80 2.86 -20.22
CA ALA A 264 4.49 2.94 -18.93
C ALA A 264 6.00 2.74 -19.06
N MET A 265 6.44 1.73 -19.82
CA MET A 265 7.86 1.45 -20.06
C MET A 265 8.59 2.57 -20.81
N CYS A 266 7.93 3.21 -21.77
CA CYS A 266 8.52 4.32 -22.52
C CYS A 266 8.67 5.59 -21.70
N GLN A 267 7.86 5.75 -20.64
CA GLN A 267 7.99 6.85 -19.69
C GLN A 267 9.06 6.56 -18.64
N GLU A 268 9.05 5.36 -18.08
CA GLU A 268 10.02 4.90 -17.09
C GLU A 268 10.34 3.41 -17.31
N LEU A 269 11.52 3.13 -17.84
CA LEU A 269 11.96 1.75 -18.11
C LEU A 269 12.07 0.98 -16.78
N GLY A 270 11.32 -0.10 -16.69
CA GLY A 270 11.28 -0.95 -15.50
C GLY A 270 10.12 -0.66 -14.54
N SER A 271 9.24 0.29 -14.88
CA SER A 271 8.04 0.58 -14.08
C SER A 271 7.00 -0.55 -14.10
N VAL A 272 6.95 -1.34 -15.19
CA VAL A 272 5.99 -2.45 -15.30
C VAL A 272 6.47 -3.64 -14.46
N ASN A 273 5.60 -4.14 -13.57
CA ASN A 273 5.86 -5.29 -12.71
C ASN A 273 5.31 -6.58 -13.31
N LEU A 274 4.13 -6.51 -13.95
CA LEU A 274 3.43 -7.68 -14.48
C LEU A 274 2.39 -7.25 -15.51
N VAL A 275 2.20 -8.09 -16.53
CA VAL A 275 1.05 -8.05 -17.44
C VAL A 275 0.39 -9.43 -17.45
N SER A 276 -0.92 -9.49 -17.28
CA SER A 276 -1.68 -10.74 -17.29
C SER A 276 -3.01 -10.59 -17.99
N ILE A 277 -3.43 -11.64 -18.70
CA ILE A 277 -4.76 -11.74 -19.29
C ILE A 277 -5.68 -12.69 -18.51
N ASN A 278 -5.28 -13.10 -17.32
CA ASN A 278 -6.14 -13.87 -16.43
C ASN A 278 -7.29 -13.00 -15.91
N ARG A 279 -8.48 -13.56 -15.81
CA ARG A 279 -9.66 -12.88 -15.26
C ARG A 279 -9.43 -12.55 -13.79
N HIS A 280 -9.92 -11.40 -13.34
CA HIS A 280 -9.87 -11.00 -11.94
C HIS A 280 -11.25 -10.50 -11.45
N GLY A 281 -11.53 -10.67 -10.16
CA GLY A 281 -12.72 -10.13 -9.50
C GLY A 281 -14.06 -10.54 -10.15
N GLY A 282 -14.11 -11.67 -10.89
CA GLY A 282 -15.29 -12.11 -11.63
C GLY A 282 -15.54 -11.36 -12.95
N ASN A 283 -14.74 -10.36 -13.27
CA ASN A 283 -14.84 -9.60 -14.52
C ASN A 283 -13.97 -10.21 -15.63
N VAL A 284 -14.35 -9.94 -16.88
CA VAL A 284 -13.54 -10.24 -18.05
C VAL A 284 -12.58 -9.08 -18.23
N GLY A 285 -11.31 -9.25 -17.86
CA GLY A 285 -10.30 -8.21 -18.02
C GLY A 285 -8.92 -8.78 -17.75
N GLY A 286 -7.90 -8.07 -18.20
CA GLY A 286 -6.50 -8.32 -17.87
C GLY A 286 -6.05 -7.42 -16.72
N ILE A 287 -4.76 -7.44 -16.45
CA ILE A 287 -4.11 -6.61 -15.46
C ILE A 287 -2.75 -6.19 -15.97
N THR A 288 -2.48 -4.91 -15.91
CA THR A 288 -1.13 -4.35 -16.01
C THR A 288 -0.77 -3.71 -14.69
N SER A 289 0.15 -4.34 -13.94
CA SER A 289 0.69 -3.79 -12.70
C SER A 289 1.97 -3.03 -12.97
N TYR A 290 2.08 -1.84 -12.41
CA TYR A 290 3.29 -1.00 -12.50
C TYR A 290 3.58 -0.34 -11.16
N THR A 291 4.86 -0.06 -10.91
CA THR A 291 5.32 0.58 -9.69
C THR A 291 4.74 1.99 -9.62
N ASN A 292 4.03 2.28 -8.56
CA ASN A 292 3.65 3.65 -8.24
C ASN A 292 4.83 4.29 -7.51
N ASN A 293 5.48 5.28 -8.14
CA ASN A 293 6.42 6.12 -7.41
C ASN A 293 5.65 6.87 -6.32
N GLU A 294 5.64 6.36 -5.09
CA GLU A 294 5.14 7.11 -3.95
C GLU A 294 6.14 8.20 -3.57
N SER A 295 6.21 9.22 -4.40
CA SER A 295 6.80 10.48 -3.98
C SER A 295 5.82 11.20 -3.07
N TYR A 296 6.31 11.83 -2.00
CA TYR A 296 5.52 12.78 -1.20
C TYR A 296 5.03 13.99 -2.02
N TRP A 297 5.60 14.15 -3.21
CA TRP A 297 5.39 15.28 -4.08
C TRP A 297 5.18 14.77 -5.51
N TYR A 298 3.96 14.80 -5.96
CA TYR A 298 3.64 14.51 -7.35
C TYR A 298 3.70 15.81 -8.16
N SER A 299 4.54 15.82 -9.19
CA SER A 299 4.50 16.89 -10.17
C SER A 299 3.28 16.71 -11.10
N THR A 300 2.77 17.82 -11.65
CA THR A 300 1.73 17.74 -12.68
C THR A 300 2.17 16.95 -13.90
N LYS A 301 3.48 16.99 -14.21
CA LYS A 301 4.08 16.15 -15.26
C LYS A 301 3.88 14.66 -14.97
N TYR A 302 4.22 14.21 -13.76
CA TYR A 302 4.03 12.80 -13.36
C TYR A 302 2.57 12.37 -13.47
N MET A 303 1.65 13.21 -13.00
CA MET A 303 0.22 12.92 -13.09
C MET A 303 -0.27 12.91 -14.54
N SER A 304 0.26 13.79 -15.42
CA SER A 304 -0.02 13.77 -16.86
C SER A 304 0.45 12.47 -17.52
N GLU A 305 1.65 12.00 -17.17
CA GLU A 305 2.19 10.73 -17.66
C GLU A 305 1.30 9.55 -17.24
N ARG A 306 0.75 9.56 -16.02
CA ARG A 306 -0.25 8.56 -15.59
C ARG A 306 -1.52 8.59 -16.43
N VAL A 307 -2.02 9.77 -16.79
CA VAL A 307 -3.18 9.88 -17.70
C VAL A 307 -2.88 9.25 -19.05
N VAL A 308 -1.68 9.47 -19.60
CA VAL A 308 -1.28 8.84 -20.86
C VAL A 308 -1.27 7.30 -20.75
N VAL A 309 -0.80 6.75 -19.62
CA VAL A 309 -0.85 5.29 -19.37
C VAL A 309 -2.30 4.80 -19.28
N LEU A 310 -3.17 5.47 -18.53
CA LEU A 310 -4.59 5.09 -18.40
C LEU A 310 -5.32 5.07 -19.74
N LEU A 311 -5.02 6.00 -20.64
CA LEU A 311 -5.64 6.06 -21.98
C LEU A 311 -5.05 5.07 -22.98
N ALA A 312 -3.92 4.41 -22.63
CA ALA A 312 -3.16 3.59 -23.57
C ALA A 312 -3.86 2.27 -23.95
N GLY A 313 -4.62 1.66 -23.04
CA GLY A 313 -5.41 0.45 -23.36
C GLY A 313 -6.41 0.72 -24.48
N LYS A 314 -7.21 1.79 -24.36
CA LYS A 314 -8.12 2.23 -25.42
C LYS A 314 -7.39 2.60 -26.72
N ALA A 315 -6.25 3.31 -26.59
CA ALA A 315 -5.46 3.70 -27.75
C ALA A 315 -4.92 2.48 -28.52
N ALA A 316 -4.46 1.46 -27.80
CA ALA A 316 -3.96 0.23 -28.40
C ALA A 316 -5.04 -0.55 -29.15
N THR A 317 -6.21 -0.74 -28.55
CA THR A 317 -7.34 -1.44 -29.17
C THR A 317 -7.82 -0.71 -30.43
N GLU A 318 -7.92 0.60 -30.39
CA GLU A 318 -8.30 1.39 -31.56
C GLU A 318 -7.25 1.33 -32.68
N LEU A 319 -5.95 1.35 -32.35
CA LEU A 319 -4.88 1.22 -33.33
C LEU A 319 -4.83 -0.17 -34.02
N VAL A 320 -5.25 -1.22 -33.31
CA VAL A 320 -5.21 -2.59 -33.83
C VAL A 320 -6.51 -2.98 -34.55
N TYR A 321 -7.66 -2.59 -34.00
CA TYR A 321 -8.97 -3.05 -34.50
C TYR A 321 -9.79 -1.96 -35.21
N GLY A 322 -9.36 -0.68 -35.13
CA GLY A 322 -10.11 0.45 -35.65
C GLY A 322 -11.32 0.86 -34.80
N GLU A 323 -11.52 0.21 -33.65
CA GLU A 323 -12.59 0.48 -32.69
C GLU A 323 -12.09 0.35 -31.24
N GLY A 324 -12.71 1.06 -30.32
CA GLY A 324 -12.41 0.96 -28.90
C GLY A 324 -13.22 -0.15 -28.23
N ASP A 325 -12.67 -0.71 -27.16
CA ASP A 325 -13.35 -1.71 -26.32
C ASP A 325 -14.06 -1.06 -25.12
N VAL A 326 -15.17 -1.64 -24.68
CA VAL A 326 -15.92 -1.21 -23.48
C VAL A 326 -15.16 -1.47 -22.17
N GLY A 327 -14.16 -2.34 -22.19
CA GLY A 327 -13.31 -2.68 -21.03
C GLY A 327 -12.46 -1.52 -20.51
N CYS A 328 -12.31 -0.44 -21.27
CA CYS A 328 -11.55 0.75 -20.87
C CYS A 328 -12.31 1.72 -19.93
N ASN A 329 -13.52 1.36 -19.48
CA ASN A 329 -14.39 2.28 -18.74
C ASN A 329 -13.76 2.79 -17.44
N GLU A 330 -13.16 1.91 -16.65
CA GLU A 330 -12.51 2.30 -15.37
C GLU A 330 -11.30 3.20 -15.59
N ASP A 331 -10.49 2.89 -16.59
CA ASP A 331 -9.33 3.71 -16.95
C ASP A 331 -9.74 5.11 -17.42
N LEU A 332 -10.81 5.20 -18.20
CA LEU A 332 -11.36 6.49 -18.63
C LEU A 332 -11.85 7.31 -17.45
N HIS A 333 -12.60 6.71 -16.51
CA HIS A 333 -13.04 7.42 -15.31
C HIS A 333 -11.87 7.95 -14.50
N ARG A 334 -10.84 7.13 -14.26
CA ARG A 334 -9.63 7.56 -13.57
C ARG A 334 -8.87 8.67 -14.31
N ALA A 335 -8.80 8.58 -15.63
CA ALA A 335 -8.17 9.61 -16.46
C ALA A 335 -8.92 10.96 -16.35
N PHE A 336 -10.24 10.93 -16.46
CA PHE A 336 -11.10 12.11 -16.25
C PHE A 336 -10.92 12.71 -14.87
N ASP A 337 -10.98 11.91 -13.79
CA ASP A 337 -10.81 12.39 -12.42
C ASP A 337 -9.46 13.09 -12.19
N ILE A 338 -8.39 12.60 -12.80
CA ILE A 338 -7.07 13.23 -12.69
C ILE A 338 -7.06 14.57 -13.44
N VAL A 339 -7.59 14.61 -14.66
CA VAL A 339 -7.57 15.83 -15.47
C VAL A 339 -8.52 16.90 -14.90
N GLU A 340 -9.66 16.51 -14.35
CA GLU A 340 -10.52 17.45 -13.62
C GLU A 340 -9.80 18.12 -12.45
N ARG A 341 -9.01 17.34 -11.67
CA ARG A 341 -8.19 17.91 -10.59
C ARG A 341 -7.11 18.88 -11.07
N PHE A 342 -6.62 18.73 -12.30
CA PHE A 342 -5.69 19.71 -12.86
C PHE A 342 -6.35 21.09 -12.98
N VAL A 343 -7.63 21.12 -13.25
CA VAL A 343 -8.42 22.36 -13.36
C VAL A 343 -8.87 22.82 -11.98
N ASP A 344 -9.47 21.94 -11.19
CA ASP A 344 -10.14 22.29 -9.93
C ASP A 344 -9.18 22.60 -8.79
N ASP A 345 -8.13 21.77 -8.63
CA ASP A 345 -7.26 21.81 -7.44
C ASP A 345 -5.89 22.44 -7.72
N TYR A 346 -5.35 22.24 -8.93
CA TYR A 346 -3.96 22.61 -9.24
C TYR A 346 -3.82 23.84 -10.11
N THR A 347 -4.95 24.45 -10.53
CA THR A 347 -4.99 25.70 -11.30
C THR A 347 -4.09 25.71 -12.54
N ASN A 348 -3.90 24.54 -13.19
CA ASN A 348 -3.00 24.41 -14.35
C ASN A 348 -3.39 25.29 -15.54
N PHE A 349 -4.65 25.77 -15.60
CA PHE A 349 -5.22 26.56 -16.68
C PHE A 349 -5.60 27.98 -16.26
N GLY A 350 -4.98 28.50 -15.22
CA GLY A 350 -5.23 29.81 -14.66
C GLY A 350 -5.77 29.75 -13.23
N PHE A 351 -6.00 30.91 -12.64
CA PHE A 351 -6.43 31.02 -11.25
C PHE A 351 -7.96 31.06 -11.08
N ASP A 352 -8.71 30.53 -12.04
CA ASP A 352 -10.16 30.38 -11.92
C ASP A 352 -10.47 29.28 -10.90
N LYS A 353 -11.27 29.59 -9.89
CA LYS A 353 -11.73 28.61 -8.91
C LYS A 353 -13.05 27.99 -9.35
N PHE A 354 -13.05 26.71 -9.63
CA PHE A 354 -14.25 25.97 -10.02
C PHE A 354 -14.91 25.33 -8.78
N GLU A 355 -16.02 25.90 -8.34
CA GLU A 355 -16.83 25.32 -7.27
C GLU A 355 -18.11 24.70 -7.86
N ARG A 356 -18.28 23.39 -7.72
CA ARG A 356 -19.39 22.63 -8.33
C ARG A 356 -20.79 23.24 -8.09
N ARG A 357 -20.98 23.94 -6.97
CA ARG A 357 -22.27 24.52 -6.58
C ARG A 357 -22.43 26.02 -6.86
N SER A 358 -21.34 26.70 -7.17
CA SER A 358 -21.33 28.19 -7.29
C SER A 358 -20.75 28.72 -8.60
N SER A 359 -20.17 27.84 -9.43
CA SER A 359 -19.58 28.25 -10.71
C SER A 359 -20.65 28.63 -11.72
N SER A 360 -20.41 29.73 -12.47
CA SER A 360 -21.30 30.14 -13.54
C SER A 360 -21.30 29.12 -14.69
N PRO A 361 -22.37 29.02 -15.50
CA PRO A 361 -22.40 28.14 -16.66
C PRO A 361 -21.20 28.32 -17.60
N THR A 362 -20.80 29.59 -17.82
CA THR A 362 -19.62 29.91 -18.66
C THR A 362 -18.31 29.35 -18.10
N LEU A 363 -18.12 29.35 -16.78
CA LEU A 363 -16.95 28.76 -16.16
C LEU A 363 -16.96 27.23 -16.27
N LEU A 364 -18.13 26.62 -16.14
CA LEU A 364 -18.25 25.15 -16.30
C LEU A 364 -17.97 24.73 -17.75
N GLU A 365 -18.49 25.45 -18.74
CA GLU A 365 -18.20 25.22 -20.16
C GLU A 365 -16.70 25.37 -20.45
N LYS A 366 -16.06 26.40 -19.88
CA LYS A 366 -14.60 26.58 -19.99
C LYS A 366 -13.83 25.42 -19.39
N LYS A 367 -14.23 24.92 -18.20
CA LYS A 367 -13.65 23.75 -17.58
C LYS A 367 -13.76 22.52 -18.46
N GLU A 368 -14.97 22.20 -18.94
CA GLU A 368 -15.22 21.06 -19.82
C GLU A 368 -14.35 21.14 -21.08
N THR A 369 -14.24 22.32 -21.68
CA THR A 369 -13.37 22.54 -22.85
C THR A 369 -11.90 22.21 -22.55
N TYR A 370 -11.36 22.61 -21.39
CA TYR A 370 -10.00 22.30 -20.99
C TYR A 370 -9.81 20.80 -20.72
N VAL A 371 -10.75 20.19 -19.99
CA VAL A 371 -10.68 18.75 -19.69
C VAL A 371 -10.65 17.93 -20.98
N HIS A 372 -11.54 18.22 -21.91
CA HIS A 372 -11.58 17.52 -23.21
C HIS A 372 -10.29 17.73 -24.03
N ALA A 373 -9.82 18.96 -24.14
CA ALA A 373 -8.60 19.27 -24.89
C ALA A 373 -7.37 18.53 -24.33
N GLU A 374 -7.24 18.44 -23.00
CA GLU A 374 -6.14 17.72 -22.37
C GLU A 374 -6.27 16.20 -22.55
N LEU A 375 -7.46 15.64 -22.38
CA LEU A 375 -7.68 14.21 -22.63
C LEU A 375 -7.35 13.83 -24.09
N ASP A 376 -7.77 14.63 -25.05
CA ASP A 376 -7.45 14.42 -26.48
C ASP A 376 -5.92 14.49 -26.71
N ARG A 377 -5.23 15.43 -26.09
CA ARG A 377 -3.78 15.57 -26.17
C ARG A 377 -3.06 14.33 -25.59
N TYR A 378 -3.47 13.86 -24.41
CA TYR A 378 -2.88 12.67 -23.78
C TYR A 378 -3.21 11.41 -24.56
N TYR A 379 -4.41 11.30 -25.11
CA TYR A 379 -4.82 10.20 -25.95
C TYR A 379 -4.00 10.13 -27.25
N ALA A 380 -3.82 11.26 -27.92
CA ALA A 380 -2.94 11.34 -29.09
C ALA A 380 -1.50 10.94 -28.76
N ARG A 381 -1.01 11.34 -27.56
CA ARG A 381 0.32 10.97 -27.08
C ARG A 381 0.45 9.46 -26.84
N ALA A 382 -0.56 8.82 -26.25
CA ALA A 382 -0.59 7.37 -26.08
C ALA A 382 -0.53 6.63 -27.44
N LYS A 383 -1.34 7.03 -28.40
CA LYS A 383 -1.28 6.50 -29.77
C LYS A 383 0.07 6.67 -30.42
N GLN A 384 0.69 7.84 -30.27
CA GLN A 384 2.02 8.11 -30.81
C GLN A 384 3.08 7.15 -30.23
N ILE A 385 3.11 6.98 -28.89
CA ILE A 385 4.07 6.09 -28.23
C ILE A 385 3.90 4.64 -28.73
N ILE A 386 2.67 4.12 -28.77
CA ILE A 386 2.40 2.77 -29.23
C ILE A 386 2.83 2.60 -30.69
N SER A 387 2.49 3.54 -31.56
CA SER A 387 2.84 3.50 -32.99
C SER A 387 4.34 3.52 -33.23
N GLN A 388 5.08 4.34 -32.44
CA GLN A 388 6.56 4.42 -32.53
C GLN A 388 7.24 3.12 -32.07
N ASN A 389 6.59 2.33 -31.22
CA ASN A 389 7.13 1.09 -30.67
C ASN A 389 6.35 -0.15 -31.17
N ARG A 390 5.69 -0.04 -32.32
CA ARG A 390 4.77 -1.06 -32.83
C ARG A 390 5.37 -2.46 -32.93
N ALA A 391 6.60 -2.57 -33.41
CA ALA A 391 7.26 -3.86 -33.55
C ALA A 391 7.42 -4.59 -32.22
N PHE A 392 7.85 -3.89 -31.17
CA PHE A 392 7.96 -4.47 -29.84
C PHE A 392 6.58 -4.75 -29.22
N PHE A 393 5.62 -3.85 -29.42
CA PHE A 393 4.25 -4.02 -28.95
C PHE A 393 3.65 -5.32 -29.49
N ASP A 394 3.80 -5.61 -30.78
CA ASP A 394 3.28 -6.85 -31.40
C ASP A 394 3.95 -8.10 -30.80
N VAL A 395 5.26 -8.08 -30.56
CA VAL A 395 6.00 -9.16 -29.88
C VAL A 395 5.51 -9.36 -28.45
N LEU A 396 5.27 -8.28 -27.71
CA LEU A 396 4.78 -8.34 -26.34
C LEU A 396 3.37 -8.95 -26.28
N VAL A 397 2.48 -8.56 -27.18
CA VAL A 397 1.11 -9.10 -27.29
C VAL A 397 1.15 -10.62 -27.48
N GLU A 398 1.94 -11.11 -28.43
CA GLU A 398 2.07 -12.56 -28.68
C GLU A 398 2.63 -13.32 -27.47
N GLU A 399 3.63 -12.75 -26.78
CA GLU A 399 4.18 -13.38 -25.57
C GLU A 399 3.17 -13.40 -24.41
N VAL A 400 2.38 -12.35 -24.25
CA VAL A 400 1.31 -12.31 -23.23
C VAL A 400 0.22 -13.34 -23.54
N ILE A 401 -0.20 -13.48 -24.80
CA ILE A 401 -1.16 -14.52 -25.21
C ILE A 401 -0.59 -15.92 -24.91
N ARG A 402 0.67 -16.16 -25.23
CA ARG A 402 1.33 -17.46 -25.07
C ARG A 402 1.48 -17.85 -23.60
N LYS A 403 1.92 -16.91 -22.75
CA LYS A 403 2.24 -17.17 -21.33
C LYS A 403 1.08 -16.89 -20.39
N LYS A 404 0.06 -16.17 -20.84
CA LYS A 404 -1.05 -15.60 -20.06
C LYS A 404 -0.64 -14.59 -19.00
N THR A 405 0.56 -14.70 -18.46
CA THR A 405 1.15 -13.79 -17.48
C THR A 405 2.65 -13.64 -17.77
N ILE A 406 3.13 -12.40 -17.80
CA ILE A 406 4.53 -12.07 -18.03
C ILE A 406 4.98 -11.03 -16.99
N THR A 407 6.14 -11.22 -16.38
CA THR A 407 6.67 -10.30 -15.38
C THR A 407 7.48 -9.16 -16.00
N GLY A 408 7.67 -8.08 -15.25
CA GLY A 408 8.45 -6.93 -15.70
C GLY A 408 9.90 -7.29 -16.07
N ASP A 409 10.51 -8.25 -15.35
CA ASP A 409 11.86 -8.73 -15.68
C ASP A 409 11.91 -9.44 -17.04
N GLU A 410 10.90 -10.23 -17.36
CA GLU A 410 10.77 -10.88 -18.69
C GLU A 410 10.53 -9.85 -19.80
N ILE A 411 9.66 -8.86 -19.53
CA ILE A 411 9.38 -7.77 -20.49
C ILE A 411 10.64 -6.98 -20.78
N ARG A 412 11.45 -6.64 -19.75
CA ARG A 412 12.74 -5.96 -19.93
C ARG A 412 13.74 -6.77 -20.75
N LYS A 413 13.81 -8.09 -20.52
CA LYS A 413 14.67 -8.98 -21.34
C LYS A 413 14.24 -8.98 -22.80
N LEU A 414 12.95 -9.04 -23.06
CA LEU A 414 12.39 -8.96 -24.43
C LEU A 414 12.72 -7.61 -25.08
N TRP A 415 12.55 -6.49 -24.36
CA TRP A 415 12.89 -5.16 -24.84
C TRP A 415 14.35 -5.04 -25.24
N CYS A 416 15.28 -5.49 -24.37
CA CYS A 416 16.72 -5.43 -24.65
C CYS A 416 17.13 -6.34 -25.81
N SER A 417 16.43 -7.47 -26.04
CA SER A 417 16.73 -8.36 -27.16
C SER A 417 16.22 -7.81 -28.50
N SER A 418 15.04 -7.19 -28.51
CA SER A 418 14.48 -6.58 -29.72
C SER A 418 15.24 -5.34 -30.17
N SER A 419 15.77 -4.56 -29.23
CA SER A 419 16.58 -3.37 -29.53
C SER A 419 17.96 -3.71 -30.16
N LYS A 420 18.51 -4.90 -29.89
CA LYS A 420 19.76 -5.39 -30.48
C LYS A 420 19.61 -5.94 -31.89
N SER A 421 18.38 -6.30 -32.28
CA SER A 421 18.10 -6.85 -33.63
C SER A 421 17.79 -5.77 -34.65
N ALA A 422 17.61 -4.52 -34.23
CA ALA A 422 17.28 -3.37 -35.06
C ALA A 422 18.49 -2.44 -35.36
N GLY A 423 19.68 -2.75 -34.84
CA GLY A 423 20.96 -2.09 -35.13
C GLY A 423 21.92 -3.02 -35.83
#